data_eca82654e77c6b6a1af07632a3a8bf9b
#
_entry.id   eca82654e77c6b6a1af07632a3a8bf9b
#
_cell.length_a   1.000
_cell.length_b   1.000
_cell.length_c   1.000
_cell.angle_alpha   90.00
_cell.angle_beta   90.00
_cell.angle_gamma   90.00
#
_symmetry.space_group_name_H-M   'P 1'
#
loop_
_entity.id
_entity.type
_entity.pdbx_description
1 polymer ?
#
loop_
_entity_poly.entity_id
_entity_poly.type
_entity_poly.pdbx_seq_one_letter_code
_entity_poly.pdbx_strand_id
1 'polypeptide(L)'
;QKQEAVLAQVHELGYPVVMKPACLGSSVGITIAHNDEEFIAGVEDARQYDNKIVVEQMVKNLREINCSVLGSCFDCQASVLEEVGKQDEIMSFKDKYLGQGSTKGGSKGGVKCGTKSGDGGMASAARIVPAPVDEATTEKIRNLAIETFKVLGASGVCRIDFMMDGDTGMIYVNEINTIPGSLAYYLWQPVGVSFTQLMDT
;
A
#
# COMPACT_ATOMS: atom_id res chain seq x y z
N GLN A 1 20.17 -26.07 -7.40
CA GLN A 1 21.11 -24.99 -7.82
C GLN A 1 20.39 -23.61 -7.93
N LYS A 2 19.29 -23.47 -8.71
CA LYS A 2 18.60 -22.16 -8.83
C LYS A 2 17.85 -21.77 -7.55
N GLN A 3 17.20 -22.71 -6.91
CA GLN A 3 16.45 -22.46 -5.66
C GLN A 3 17.41 -22.10 -4.51
N GLU A 4 18.52 -22.78 -4.38
CA GLU A 4 19.54 -22.49 -3.37
C GLU A 4 20.14 -21.10 -3.52
N ALA A 5 20.38 -20.67 -4.77
CA ALA A 5 20.87 -19.32 -5.05
C ALA A 5 19.86 -18.23 -4.69
N VAL A 6 18.55 -18.50 -4.88
CA VAL A 6 17.49 -17.57 -4.46
C VAL A 6 17.39 -17.53 -2.93
N LEU A 7 17.40 -18.67 -2.26
CA LEU A 7 17.37 -18.73 -0.80
C LEU A 7 18.55 -18.01 -0.16
N ALA A 8 19.75 -18.12 -0.75
CA ALA A 8 20.90 -17.37 -0.28
C ALA A 8 20.67 -15.84 -0.32
N GLN A 9 20.07 -15.33 -1.38
CA GLN A 9 19.70 -13.90 -1.47
C GLN A 9 18.63 -13.50 -0.44
N VAL A 10 17.65 -14.39 -0.20
CA VAL A 10 16.63 -14.15 0.84
C VAL A 10 17.26 -14.11 2.24
N HIS A 11 18.23 -14.97 2.51
CA HIS A 11 18.98 -14.95 3.77
C HIS A 11 19.78 -13.66 3.95
N GLU A 12 20.29 -13.06 2.87
CA GLU A 12 20.94 -11.74 2.90
C GLU A 12 19.96 -10.63 3.24
N LEU A 13 18.70 -10.70 2.76
CA LEU A 13 17.65 -9.78 3.15
C LEU A 13 17.25 -9.96 4.61
N GLY A 14 17.27 -11.19 5.11
CA GLY A 14 16.82 -11.56 6.45
C GLY A 14 15.30 -11.69 6.57
N TYR A 15 14.85 -12.70 7.31
CA TYR A 15 13.44 -12.90 7.61
C TYR A 15 12.92 -11.95 8.69
N PRO A 16 11.62 -11.60 8.68
CA PRO A 16 10.61 -11.96 7.70
C PRO A 16 10.74 -11.16 6.39
N VAL A 17 10.34 -11.79 5.29
CA VAL A 17 10.25 -11.18 3.97
C VAL A 17 8.82 -11.16 3.45
N VAL A 18 8.51 -10.15 2.64
CA VAL A 18 7.23 -10.00 1.94
C VAL A 18 7.42 -10.37 0.48
N MET A 19 6.57 -11.23 -0.03
CA MET A 19 6.52 -11.60 -1.44
C MET A 19 5.28 -11.01 -2.08
N LYS A 20 5.41 -10.36 -3.23
CA LYS A 20 4.29 -9.76 -3.95
C LYS A 20 4.42 -9.96 -5.46
N PRO A 21 3.30 -10.27 -6.16
CA PRO A 21 3.28 -10.23 -7.62
C PRO A 21 3.62 -8.84 -8.12
N ALA A 22 4.52 -8.73 -9.12
CA ALA A 22 5.05 -7.44 -9.54
C ALA A 22 4.06 -6.56 -10.29
N CYS A 23 3.06 -7.16 -10.95
CA CYS A 23 2.11 -6.45 -11.84
C CYS A 23 0.69 -6.39 -11.26
N LEU A 24 0.49 -6.75 -9.99
CA LEU A 24 -0.81 -6.69 -9.34
C LEU A 24 -0.83 -5.59 -8.27
N GLY A 25 -2.03 -5.03 -8.07
CA GLY A 25 -2.34 -4.07 -7.03
C GLY A 25 -3.28 -4.63 -5.96
N SER A 26 -3.74 -3.77 -5.06
CA SER A 26 -4.74 -4.08 -4.04
C SER A 26 -4.37 -5.26 -3.12
N SER A 27 -3.09 -5.45 -2.86
CA SER A 27 -2.55 -6.51 -2.00
C SER A 27 -2.92 -7.95 -2.42
N VAL A 28 -3.31 -8.18 -3.68
CA VAL A 28 -3.62 -9.52 -4.18
C VAL A 28 -2.34 -10.35 -4.33
N GLY A 29 -2.32 -11.54 -3.73
CA GLY A 29 -1.19 -12.48 -3.81
C GLY A 29 0.02 -12.08 -2.97
N ILE A 30 -0.10 -11.12 -2.05
CA ILE A 30 0.96 -10.79 -1.09
C ILE A 30 1.01 -11.85 0.01
N THR A 31 2.19 -12.38 0.27
CA THR A 31 2.46 -13.34 1.35
C THR A 31 3.68 -12.92 2.17
N ILE A 32 3.72 -13.34 3.43
CA ILE A 32 4.88 -13.13 4.32
C ILE A 32 5.49 -14.47 4.64
N ALA A 33 6.80 -14.53 4.64
CA ALA A 33 7.56 -15.71 5.03
C ALA A 33 8.52 -15.40 6.19
N HIS A 34 8.56 -16.28 7.18
CA HIS A 34 9.44 -16.19 8.34
C HIS A 34 10.57 -17.22 8.28
N ASN A 35 10.55 -18.12 7.31
CA ASN A 35 11.54 -19.18 7.09
C ASN A 35 11.49 -19.67 5.64
N ASP A 36 12.43 -20.54 5.29
CA ASP A 36 12.58 -21.07 3.93
C ASP A 36 11.35 -21.86 3.44
N GLU A 37 10.70 -22.61 4.32
CA GLU A 37 9.54 -23.42 3.96
C GLU A 37 8.36 -22.52 3.58
N GLU A 38 8.08 -21.50 4.40
CA GLU A 38 7.06 -20.50 4.12
C GLU A 38 7.37 -19.69 2.87
N PHE A 39 8.66 -19.38 2.65
CA PHE A 39 9.09 -18.67 1.45
C PHE A 39 8.81 -19.47 0.18
N ILE A 40 9.19 -20.76 0.15
CA ILE A 40 8.96 -21.62 -1.01
C ILE A 40 7.44 -21.74 -1.30
N ALA A 41 6.64 -22.01 -0.27
CA ALA A 41 5.19 -22.11 -0.42
C ALA A 41 4.57 -20.80 -0.90
N GLY A 42 4.99 -19.65 -0.38
CA GLY A 42 4.51 -18.33 -0.78
C GLY A 42 4.90 -17.94 -2.20
N VAL A 43 6.08 -18.34 -2.66
CA VAL A 43 6.49 -18.15 -4.07
C VAL A 43 5.60 -18.98 -5.01
N GLU A 44 5.28 -20.22 -4.65
CA GLU A 44 4.39 -21.06 -5.44
C GLU A 44 2.97 -20.48 -5.52
N ASP A 45 2.47 -19.92 -4.42
CA ASP A 45 1.18 -19.24 -4.40
C ASP A 45 1.19 -17.95 -5.24
N ALA A 46 2.19 -17.09 -5.05
CA ALA A 46 2.31 -15.83 -5.80
C ALA A 46 2.46 -16.06 -7.32
N ARG A 47 3.08 -17.17 -7.74
CA ARG A 47 3.22 -17.54 -9.15
C ARG A 47 1.91 -17.87 -9.85
N GLN A 48 0.83 -18.13 -9.12
CA GLN A 48 -0.49 -18.30 -9.72
C GLN A 48 -1.03 -16.97 -10.28
N TYR A 49 -0.51 -15.85 -9.79
CA TYR A 49 -0.96 -14.50 -10.14
C TYR A 49 -0.03 -13.79 -11.10
N ASP A 50 1.30 -14.01 -10.99
CA ASP A 50 2.29 -13.33 -11.83
C ASP A 50 3.54 -14.20 -12.01
N ASN A 51 4.20 -14.05 -13.15
CA ASN A 51 5.48 -14.69 -13.43
C ASN A 51 6.67 -13.98 -12.76
N LYS A 52 6.48 -12.73 -12.35
CA LYS A 52 7.48 -11.91 -11.67
C LYS A 52 7.03 -11.63 -10.24
N ILE A 53 7.85 -12.04 -9.30
CA ILE A 53 7.60 -11.85 -7.87
C ILE A 53 8.69 -10.94 -7.31
N VAL A 54 8.28 -9.91 -6.60
CA VAL A 54 9.18 -9.04 -5.83
C VAL A 54 9.26 -9.59 -4.41
N VAL A 55 10.47 -9.70 -3.90
CA VAL A 55 10.75 -10.12 -2.52
C VAL A 55 11.42 -8.96 -1.81
N GLU A 56 10.84 -8.54 -0.71
CA GLU A 56 11.29 -7.38 0.06
C GLU A 56 11.43 -7.73 1.54
N GLN A 57 12.34 -7.06 2.22
CA GLN A 57 12.40 -7.13 3.67
C GLN A 57 11.12 -6.53 4.26
N MET A 58 10.54 -7.18 5.25
CA MET A 58 9.37 -6.66 5.94
C MET A 58 9.74 -5.45 6.81
N VAL A 59 9.01 -4.35 6.63
CA VAL A 59 9.14 -3.17 7.49
C VAL A 59 8.49 -3.47 8.84
N LYS A 60 9.24 -3.27 9.92
CA LYS A 60 8.75 -3.49 11.28
C LYS A 60 7.90 -2.31 11.75
N ASN A 61 6.94 -2.60 12.63
CA ASN A 61 6.03 -1.58 13.16
C ASN A 61 5.55 -0.60 12.08
N LEU A 62 5.08 -1.16 10.95
CA LEU A 62 4.73 -0.42 9.73
C LEU A 62 3.71 0.68 10.01
N ARG A 63 4.03 1.90 9.56
CA ARG A 63 3.11 3.02 9.39
C ARG A 63 3.02 3.34 7.90
N GLU A 64 1.82 3.34 7.36
CA GLU A 64 1.56 3.68 5.96
C GLU A 64 1.22 5.16 5.86
N ILE A 65 2.06 5.92 5.17
CA ILE A 65 1.89 7.36 4.98
C ILE A 65 1.74 7.65 3.49
N ASN A 66 0.73 8.40 3.11
CA ASN A 66 0.50 8.75 1.72
C ASN A 66 0.63 10.26 1.49
N CYS A 67 1.16 10.63 0.33
CA CYS A 67 1.28 12.00 -0.11
C CYS A 67 0.84 12.12 -1.57
N SER A 68 -0.01 13.09 -1.89
CA SER A 68 -0.36 13.38 -3.28
C SER A 68 0.55 14.47 -3.84
N VAL A 69 0.89 14.35 -5.13
CA VAL A 69 1.64 15.37 -5.87
C VAL A 69 0.82 15.78 -7.09
N LEU A 70 0.75 17.08 -7.35
CA LEU A 70 0.01 17.71 -8.45
C LEU A 70 0.93 18.61 -9.25
N GLY A 71 0.83 18.53 -10.58
CA GLY A 71 1.55 19.41 -11.52
C GLY A 71 2.27 18.67 -12.62
N SER A 72 3.48 19.08 -12.94
CA SER A 72 4.36 18.46 -13.93
C SER A 72 5.73 18.16 -13.32
N CYS A 73 6.56 17.40 -14.02
CA CYS A 73 7.93 17.15 -13.58
C CYS A 73 8.79 18.42 -13.47
N PHE A 74 8.35 19.55 -14.04
CA PHE A 74 9.04 20.84 -13.98
C PHE A 74 8.52 21.73 -12.85
N ASP A 75 7.20 21.65 -12.59
CA ASP A 75 6.53 22.44 -11.56
C ASP A 75 5.43 21.61 -10.92
N CYS A 76 5.64 21.25 -9.66
CA CYS A 76 4.71 20.43 -8.91
C CYS A 76 4.74 20.76 -7.42
N GLN A 77 3.65 20.45 -6.75
CA GLN A 77 3.46 20.66 -5.32
C GLN A 77 2.96 19.39 -4.65
N ALA A 78 3.29 19.24 -3.37
CA ALA A 78 2.83 18.12 -2.53
C ALA A 78 1.68 18.59 -1.64
N SER A 79 0.73 17.68 -1.43
CA SER A 79 -0.41 17.86 -0.53
C SER A 79 -0.03 17.77 0.95
N VAL A 80 -1.04 17.79 1.84
CA VAL A 80 -0.87 17.26 3.20
C VAL A 80 -0.68 15.74 3.14
N LEU A 81 -0.15 15.18 4.23
CA LEU A 81 0.01 13.74 4.39
C LEU A 81 -1.23 13.12 5.01
N GLU A 82 -1.52 11.87 4.65
CA GLU A 82 -2.42 11.01 5.41
C GLU A 82 -1.65 9.84 6.02
N GLU A 83 -2.05 9.40 7.17
CA GLU A 83 -1.71 8.09 7.71
C GLU A 83 -2.91 7.17 7.56
N VAL A 84 -2.68 6.01 6.96
CA VAL A 84 -3.67 4.94 6.90
C VAL A 84 -3.69 4.27 8.25
N GLY A 85 -4.80 4.44 8.97
CA GLY A 85 -4.96 3.86 10.31
C GLY A 85 -4.92 2.34 10.21
N LYS A 86 -4.20 1.73 11.15
CA LYS A 86 -4.20 0.29 11.31
C LYS A 86 -5.64 -0.15 11.62
N GLN A 87 -6.29 -0.83 10.68
CA GLN A 87 -7.41 -1.67 11.06
C GLN A 87 -6.83 -2.76 11.97
N ASP A 88 -7.44 -2.93 13.12
CA ASP A 88 -7.09 -3.90 14.18
C ASP A 88 -6.04 -4.94 13.78
N GLU A 89 -4.92 -4.76 14.33
CA GLU A 89 -3.55 -5.08 14.01
C GLU A 89 -3.25 -6.53 13.72
N ILE A 90 -3.87 -7.37 13.17
CA ILE A 90 -3.40 -8.76 12.91
C ILE A 90 -4.53 -9.61 12.30
N MET A 91 -5.78 -9.19 12.50
CA MET A 91 -6.90 -9.98 11.97
C MET A 91 -7.07 -9.84 10.46
N SER A 92 -6.76 -8.67 9.87
CA SER A 92 -7.00 -8.48 8.43
C SER A 92 -5.98 -9.20 7.53
N PHE A 93 -4.74 -9.37 7.98
CA PHE A 93 -3.75 -10.13 7.22
C PHE A 93 -3.91 -11.65 7.43
N LYS A 94 -4.18 -12.09 8.66
CA LYS A 94 -4.46 -13.49 8.96
C LYS A 94 -5.81 -13.99 8.43
N ASP A 95 -6.86 -13.17 8.52
CA ASP A 95 -8.18 -13.54 8.03
C ASP A 95 -8.31 -13.47 6.51
N LYS A 96 -7.58 -12.57 5.84
CA LYS A 96 -7.50 -12.56 4.38
C LYS A 96 -6.69 -13.72 3.80
N TYR A 97 -5.68 -14.21 4.52
CA TYR A 97 -4.72 -15.18 3.97
C TYR A 97 -4.64 -16.53 4.72
N LEU A 98 -5.19 -16.65 5.92
CA LEU A 98 -5.26 -17.91 6.66
C LEU A 98 -6.69 -18.44 6.86
N GLY A 99 -7.71 -17.68 6.47
CA GLY A 99 -9.14 -18.01 6.67
C GLY A 99 -9.76 -18.95 5.64
N GLN A 100 -9.02 -19.52 4.70
CA GLN A 100 -9.52 -20.53 3.75
C GLN A 100 -9.00 -21.93 4.01
N GLY A 101 -8.91 -22.32 5.28
CA GLY A 101 -8.66 -23.70 5.66
C GLY A 101 -9.71 -24.20 6.62
N SER A 102 -10.70 -24.97 6.09
CA SER A 102 -11.66 -25.80 6.87
C SER A 102 -12.89 -25.06 7.44
N THR A 103 -14.09 -25.25 6.91
CA THR A 103 -14.92 -26.43 7.16
C THR A 103 -16.27 -26.35 6.46
N LYS A 104 -16.72 -27.51 6.11
CA LYS A 104 -18.06 -27.95 5.69
C LYS A 104 -19.21 -27.42 6.55
N GLY A 105 -20.31 -27.15 5.87
CA GLY A 105 -21.59 -27.59 6.43
C GLY A 105 -22.68 -26.55 6.57
N GLY A 106 -23.66 -26.56 5.68
CA GLY A 106 -25.05 -26.58 6.12
C GLY A 106 -25.87 -25.30 6.03
N SER A 107 -26.66 -25.24 4.98
CA SER A 107 -28.11 -24.98 4.96
C SER A 107 -28.68 -23.58 5.04
N LYS A 108 -29.28 -23.23 3.89
CA LYS A 108 -30.60 -22.57 3.68
C LYS A 108 -30.98 -21.27 4.37
N GLY A 109 -31.30 -20.30 3.55
CA GLY A 109 -32.53 -19.55 3.74
C GLY A 109 -32.42 -18.04 3.68
N GLY A 110 -33.04 -17.43 2.67
CA GLY A 110 -33.65 -16.11 2.82
C GLY A 110 -33.00 -14.94 2.09
N VAL A 111 -33.35 -14.82 0.83
CA VAL A 111 -33.29 -13.54 0.08
C VAL A 111 -34.11 -12.50 0.84
N LYS A 112 -33.46 -11.40 1.26
CA LYS A 112 -34.10 -10.11 1.46
C LYS A 112 -33.34 -9.06 0.65
N CYS A 113 -33.92 -8.74 -0.49
CA CYS A 113 -33.64 -7.54 -1.26
C CYS A 113 -33.93 -6.32 -0.38
N GLY A 114 -32.90 -5.56 -0.09
CA GLY A 114 -32.99 -4.28 0.58
C GLY A 114 -31.94 -3.38 -0.03
N THR A 115 -32.34 -2.60 -1.03
CA THR A 115 -31.59 -1.50 -1.62
C THR A 115 -31.10 -0.56 -0.52
N LYS A 116 -29.83 -0.59 -0.20
CA LYS A 116 -29.09 0.54 0.37
C LYS A 116 -27.92 0.80 -0.54
N SER A 117 -28.07 1.85 -1.33
CA SER A 117 -26.98 2.56 -1.97
C SER A 117 -25.94 2.94 -0.89
N GLY A 118 -24.87 2.20 -0.83
CA GLY A 118 -23.73 2.43 0.04
C GLY A 118 -22.50 2.09 -0.76
N ASP A 119 -21.75 3.12 -1.03
CA ASP A 119 -20.40 3.11 -1.60
C ASP A 119 -19.53 2.06 -0.87
N GLY A 120 -19.46 0.86 -1.40
CA GLY A 120 -18.82 -0.32 -0.81
C GLY A 120 -17.54 -0.71 -1.52
N GLY A 121 -16.74 0.26 -1.92
CA GLY A 121 -15.41 0.03 -2.47
C GLY A 121 -14.33 0.64 -1.58
N MET A 122 -13.52 -0.18 -0.93
CA MET A 122 -12.41 0.20 -0.04
C MET A 122 -12.84 1.02 1.19
N ALA A 123 -13.95 0.64 1.82
CA ALA A 123 -14.45 1.28 3.02
C ALA A 123 -13.66 0.83 4.24
N SER A 124 -13.12 1.83 4.89
CA SER A 124 -12.87 1.98 6.33
C SER A 124 -11.55 1.53 6.92
N ALA A 125 -10.41 1.65 6.26
CA ALA A 125 -9.23 1.98 7.04
C ALA A 125 -9.44 3.39 7.62
N ALA A 126 -9.36 3.55 8.93
CA ALA A 126 -9.41 4.88 9.53
C ALA A 126 -8.27 5.71 8.92
N ARG A 127 -8.60 6.86 8.30
CA ARG A 127 -7.61 7.76 7.71
C ARG A 127 -7.43 8.95 8.64
N ILE A 128 -6.20 9.29 8.92
CA ILE A 128 -5.85 10.43 9.74
C ILE A 128 -5.22 11.48 8.82
N VAL A 129 -5.91 12.61 8.64
CA VAL A 129 -5.47 13.73 7.80
C VAL A 129 -5.55 15.02 8.60
N PRO A 130 -4.46 15.76 8.77
CA PRO A 130 -3.08 15.41 8.40
C PRO A 130 -2.51 14.27 9.25
N ALA A 131 -1.54 13.54 8.68
CA ALA A 131 -0.84 12.46 9.39
C ALA A 131 -0.18 12.99 10.68
N PRO A 132 -0.26 12.23 11.80
CA PRO A 132 0.33 12.64 13.08
C PRO A 132 1.84 12.34 13.12
N VAL A 133 2.60 13.04 12.29
CA VAL A 133 4.06 13.04 12.24
C VAL A 133 4.59 14.45 12.48
N ASP A 134 5.84 14.56 12.91
CA ASP A 134 6.46 15.87 13.13
C ASP A 134 6.73 16.61 11.81
N GLU A 135 7.00 17.91 11.91
CA GLU A 135 7.20 18.78 10.75
C GLU A 135 8.41 18.34 9.89
N ALA A 136 9.50 17.91 10.53
CA ALA A 136 10.70 17.47 9.82
C ALA A 136 10.41 16.19 8.99
N THR A 137 9.66 15.26 9.55
CA THR A 137 9.19 14.06 8.86
C THR A 137 8.21 14.41 7.74
N THR A 138 7.30 15.36 7.99
CA THR A 138 6.36 15.86 6.97
C THR A 138 7.09 16.42 5.77
N GLU A 139 8.03 17.33 5.97
CA GLU A 139 8.82 17.94 4.89
C GLU A 139 9.68 16.89 4.17
N LYS A 140 10.28 15.94 4.89
CA LYS A 140 11.05 14.87 4.28
C LYS A 140 10.19 14.02 3.33
N ILE A 141 8.99 13.62 3.75
CA ILE A 141 8.08 12.81 2.93
C ILE A 141 7.58 13.61 1.72
N ARG A 142 7.22 14.89 1.91
CA ARG A 142 6.79 15.77 0.80
C ARG A 142 7.89 15.93 -0.25
N ASN A 143 9.13 16.14 0.18
CA ASN A 143 10.27 16.26 -0.72
C ASN A 143 10.54 14.94 -1.47
N LEU A 144 10.52 13.79 -0.78
CA LEU A 144 10.62 12.49 -1.42
C LEU A 144 9.49 12.23 -2.43
N ALA A 145 8.27 12.67 -2.13
CA ALA A 145 7.15 12.56 -3.04
C ALA A 145 7.37 13.40 -4.31
N ILE A 146 7.81 14.64 -4.16
CA ILE A 146 8.13 15.54 -5.28
C ILE A 146 9.28 14.96 -6.12
N GLU A 147 10.35 14.48 -5.50
CA GLU A 147 11.47 13.88 -6.19
C GLU A 147 11.05 12.61 -6.96
N THR A 148 10.26 11.73 -6.33
CA THR A 148 9.73 10.53 -6.98
C THR A 148 8.90 10.89 -8.20
N PHE A 149 8.00 11.87 -8.06
CA PHE A 149 7.15 12.36 -9.14
C PHE A 149 7.98 12.88 -10.33
N LYS A 150 9.02 13.69 -10.05
CA LYS A 150 9.91 14.27 -11.07
C LYS A 150 10.77 13.21 -11.77
N VAL A 151 11.38 12.29 -11.02
CA VAL A 151 12.24 11.25 -11.57
C VAL A 151 11.47 10.31 -12.50
N LEU A 152 10.21 10.03 -12.18
CA LEU A 152 9.34 9.21 -13.02
C LEU A 152 8.73 9.97 -14.20
N GLY A 153 8.97 11.28 -14.34
CA GLY A 153 8.40 12.09 -15.41
C GLY A 153 6.88 12.18 -15.33
N ALA A 154 6.31 12.11 -14.13
CA ALA A 154 4.86 12.12 -13.94
C ALA A 154 4.26 13.51 -14.22
N SER A 155 2.97 13.55 -14.55
CA SER A 155 2.19 14.78 -14.70
C SER A 155 0.75 14.58 -14.27
N GLY A 156 0.04 15.67 -13.96
CA GLY A 156 -1.30 15.65 -13.37
C GLY A 156 -1.26 15.36 -11.88
N VAL A 157 -2.16 14.51 -11.40
CA VAL A 157 -2.24 14.13 -9.99
C VAL A 157 -1.80 12.68 -9.80
N CYS A 158 -0.89 12.46 -8.85
CA CYS A 158 -0.50 11.12 -8.41
C CYS A 158 -0.58 11.04 -6.88
N ARG A 159 -0.68 9.84 -6.32
CA ARG A 159 -0.48 9.59 -4.89
C ARG A 159 0.70 8.64 -4.74
N ILE A 160 1.64 9.01 -3.90
CA ILE A 160 2.81 8.23 -3.58
C ILE A 160 2.62 7.70 -2.18
N ASP A 161 2.73 6.40 -2.06
CA ASP A 161 2.49 5.66 -0.83
C ASP A 161 3.86 5.29 -0.23
N PHE A 162 4.05 5.59 1.05
CA PHE A 162 5.28 5.39 1.79
C PHE A 162 5.07 4.37 2.90
N MET A 163 6.09 3.58 3.15
CA MET A 163 6.21 2.77 4.35
C MET A 163 7.20 3.45 5.31
N MET A 164 6.78 3.69 6.54
CA MET A 164 7.64 4.19 7.59
C MET A 164 7.78 3.13 8.67
N ASP A 165 9.02 2.82 9.05
CA ASP A 165 9.33 1.99 10.19
C ASP A 165 9.07 2.81 11.46
N GLY A 166 8.11 2.39 12.27
CA GLY A 166 7.70 3.10 13.47
C GLY A 166 8.73 3.06 14.60
N ASP A 167 9.69 2.15 14.54
CA ASP A 167 10.74 2.02 15.55
C ASP A 167 11.96 2.89 15.23
N THR A 168 12.34 2.93 13.95
CA THR A 168 13.55 3.63 13.49
C THR A 168 13.28 4.97 12.83
N GLY A 169 12.04 5.23 12.39
CA GLY A 169 11.66 6.39 11.58
C GLY A 169 12.20 6.36 10.15
N MET A 170 12.71 5.21 9.68
CA MET A 170 13.13 5.05 8.28
C MET A 170 11.93 5.09 7.36
N ILE A 171 12.07 5.83 6.25
CA ILE A 171 11.00 6.05 5.26
C ILE A 171 11.42 5.43 3.95
N TYR A 172 10.51 4.65 3.38
CA TYR A 172 10.68 3.96 2.10
C TYR A 172 9.56 4.39 1.15
N VAL A 173 9.92 4.72 -0.09
CA VAL A 173 8.95 4.88 -1.18
C VAL A 173 8.46 3.49 -1.56
N ASN A 174 7.16 3.24 -1.44
CA ASN A 174 6.57 1.94 -1.74
C ASN A 174 6.04 1.88 -3.17
N GLU A 175 5.05 2.73 -3.48
CA GLU A 175 4.45 2.72 -4.83
C GLU A 175 3.93 4.11 -5.23
N ILE A 176 3.76 4.29 -6.55
CA ILE A 176 3.09 5.45 -7.12
C ILE A 176 1.76 5.04 -7.75
N ASN A 177 0.69 5.70 -7.32
CA ASN A 177 -0.65 5.56 -7.88
C ASN A 177 -0.91 6.72 -8.85
N THR A 178 -0.84 6.46 -10.14
CA THR A 178 -1.00 7.47 -11.19
C THR A 178 -2.45 7.90 -11.40
N ILE A 179 -3.42 7.12 -10.94
CA ILE A 179 -4.85 7.46 -10.92
C ILE A 179 -5.39 7.09 -9.54
N PRO A 180 -5.11 7.91 -8.53
CA PRO A 180 -5.54 7.60 -7.16
C PRO A 180 -7.06 7.70 -7.04
N GLY A 181 -7.63 6.91 -6.13
CA GLY A 181 -9.06 6.94 -5.84
C GLY A 181 -9.53 8.36 -5.50
N SER A 182 -10.64 8.82 -6.11
CA SER A 182 -11.16 10.20 -5.99
C SER A 182 -10.10 11.27 -6.26
N LEU A 183 -9.09 10.98 -7.10
CA LEU A 183 -7.94 11.82 -7.41
C LEU A 183 -7.18 12.33 -6.17
N ALA A 184 -7.29 11.61 -5.05
CA ALA A 184 -6.76 11.99 -3.74
C ALA A 184 -7.20 13.41 -3.30
N TYR A 185 -8.37 13.89 -3.75
CA TYR A 185 -8.85 15.25 -3.51
C TYR A 185 -8.89 15.62 -2.01
N TYR A 186 -9.20 14.67 -1.16
CA TYR A 186 -9.24 14.86 0.30
C TYR A 186 -7.90 15.29 0.91
N LEU A 187 -6.77 15.09 0.21
CA LEU A 187 -5.45 15.56 0.62
C LEU A 187 -5.18 17.00 0.16
N TRP A 188 -5.94 17.49 -0.83
CA TRP A 188 -5.78 18.82 -1.41
C TRP A 188 -6.70 19.85 -0.76
N GLN A 189 -7.84 19.41 -0.27
CA GLN A 189 -8.80 20.29 0.39
C GLN A 189 -8.20 21.06 1.59
N PRO A 190 -7.38 20.44 2.48
CA PRO A 190 -6.79 21.17 3.60
C PRO A 190 -5.77 22.25 3.19
N VAL A 191 -5.19 22.16 1.99
CA VAL A 191 -4.27 23.18 1.44
C VAL A 191 -4.96 24.17 0.54
N GLY A 192 -6.31 24.16 0.52
CA GLY A 192 -7.10 25.18 -0.20
C GLY A 192 -7.29 24.97 -1.69
N VAL A 193 -6.89 23.79 -2.23
CA VAL A 193 -7.14 23.44 -3.64
C VAL A 193 -8.55 22.89 -3.76
N SER A 194 -9.41 23.57 -4.50
CA SER A 194 -10.75 23.11 -4.77
C SER A 194 -10.77 21.95 -5.77
N PHE A 195 -11.85 21.17 -5.78
CA PHE A 195 -11.97 20.07 -6.74
C PHE A 195 -11.90 20.56 -8.20
N THR A 196 -12.50 21.71 -8.50
CA THR A 196 -12.43 22.33 -9.83
C THR A 196 -10.98 22.66 -10.20
N GLN A 197 -10.23 23.30 -9.30
CA GLN A 197 -8.81 23.61 -9.54
C GLN A 197 -7.98 22.34 -9.76
N LEU A 198 -8.26 21.25 -9.01
CA LEU A 198 -7.60 19.98 -9.21
C LEU A 198 -7.87 19.38 -10.61
N MET A 199 -9.07 19.61 -11.14
CA MET A 199 -9.48 19.10 -12.46
C MET A 199 -8.95 19.93 -13.62
N ASP A 200 -8.64 21.21 -13.38
CA ASP A 200 -8.17 22.15 -14.40
C ASP A 200 -6.65 22.13 -14.59
N THR A 201 -5.92 21.34 -13.76
CA THR A 201 -4.46 21.18 -13.83
C THR A 201 -4.09 19.94 -14.62
#